data_7211ddd50359ca38736b0b8d40305150
#
_entry.id   7211ddd50359ca38736b0b8d40305150
#
_cell.length_a   1.000
_cell.length_b   1.000
_cell.length_c   1.000
_cell.angle_alpha   90.00
_cell.angle_beta   90.00
_cell.angle_gamma   90.00
#
_symmetry.space_group_name_H-M   'P 1'
#
loop_
_entity.id
_entity.type
_entity.pdbx_description
1 polymer ?
#
loop_
_entity_poly.entity_id
_entity_poly.type
_entity_poly.pdbx_seq_one_letter_code
_entity_poly.pdbx_strand_id
1 'polypeptide(L)'
;GHFYHGGTGSSVHADQHCLGSGVTTGIDAGSSGFLNYDAMRDYVFPAHQTRLLALLHIGAVGLAANRILGGGLHDMRIIDVDRTAETIKENQGGLLGVKVRMHMDAVAYWNAPIAMKLAREAADKSGGLLMVHVSGTPIPLPQVLDHLKSGDISTHAFNGYTESILDNSGKVRKEVREAVDRGVIMDVGHAGVHCDVEVVKSAMNQGMVPDTISTDIHLAPPGRSVYLMNDLVSKFHALGMSLPDTIRASTWRPAQVLRLQDNLGSLVPGMAGDAAVFDLREGRFVWHDMAGHNVEGKVRLDPFLTVKGGRIVWQEGRLSQMGEC
;
A
#
# COMPACT_ATOMS: atom_id res chain seq x y z
N GLY A 1 0.31 2.97 -2.88
CA GLY A 1 -0.25 4.31 -3.12
C GLY A 1 -1.11 4.39 -4.35
N HIS A 2 -1.40 5.60 -4.82
CA HIS A 2 -2.28 5.85 -5.95
C HIS A 2 -1.56 6.72 -6.99
N PHE A 3 -1.26 6.13 -8.16
CA PHE A 3 -0.38 6.74 -9.17
C PHE A 3 -1.04 6.95 -10.54
N TYR A 4 -2.35 6.75 -10.66
CA TYR A 4 -3.10 7.08 -11.87
C TYR A 4 -3.31 8.60 -11.96
N HIS A 5 -2.20 9.35 -11.99
CA HIS A 5 -2.20 10.81 -12.04
C HIS A 5 -2.96 11.32 -13.28
N GLY A 6 -3.90 12.24 -13.04
CA GLY A 6 -4.83 12.71 -14.06
C GLY A 6 -6.03 11.80 -14.35
N GLY A 7 -5.97 10.51 -13.99
CA GLY A 7 -7.10 9.58 -14.18
C GLY A 7 -8.02 9.47 -12.97
N THR A 8 -7.56 9.88 -11.78
CA THR A 8 -8.38 9.97 -10.56
C THR A 8 -8.10 11.24 -9.79
N GLY A 9 -9.07 11.68 -9.00
CA GLY A 9 -8.93 12.90 -8.19
C GLY A 9 -8.08 12.75 -6.92
N SER A 10 -7.58 11.54 -6.63
CA SER A 10 -6.75 11.27 -5.45
C SER A 10 -5.34 10.79 -5.80
N SER A 11 -5.05 10.49 -7.07
CA SER A 11 -3.73 10.01 -7.48
C SER A 11 -2.70 11.14 -7.58
N VAL A 12 -1.44 10.79 -7.30
CA VAL A 12 -0.29 11.69 -7.33
C VAL A 12 0.70 11.30 -8.43
N HIS A 13 1.57 12.24 -8.80
CA HIS A 13 2.71 11.93 -9.66
C HIS A 13 3.76 11.16 -8.87
N ALA A 14 4.09 9.92 -9.30
CA ALA A 14 4.94 9.03 -8.52
C ALA A 14 6.32 9.61 -8.22
N ASP A 15 7.01 10.15 -9.21
CA ASP A 15 8.39 10.63 -9.06
C ASP A 15 8.53 11.73 -8.01
N GLN A 16 7.51 12.59 -7.88
CA GLN A 16 7.51 13.68 -6.90
C GLN A 16 7.46 13.20 -5.44
N HIS A 17 6.92 11.99 -5.21
CA HIS A 17 6.72 11.45 -3.87
C HIS A 17 7.60 10.24 -3.57
N CYS A 18 7.99 9.50 -4.61
CA CYS A 18 8.75 8.26 -4.48
C CYS A 18 10.26 8.52 -4.49
N LEU A 19 10.79 9.14 -5.55
CA LEU A 19 12.24 9.24 -5.74
C LEU A 19 12.91 10.05 -4.63
N GLY A 20 12.32 11.17 -4.21
CA GLY A 20 12.82 11.99 -3.10
C GLY A 20 12.64 11.36 -1.70
N SER A 21 12.06 10.17 -1.60
CA SER A 21 11.93 9.40 -0.36
C SER A 21 12.64 8.04 -0.41
N GLY A 22 13.47 7.81 -1.45
CA GLY A 22 14.23 6.58 -1.63
C GLY A 22 13.45 5.43 -2.28
N VAL A 23 12.24 5.67 -2.80
CA VAL A 23 11.39 4.64 -3.41
C VAL A 23 11.62 4.59 -4.92
N THR A 24 12.09 3.46 -5.43
CA THR A 24 12.34 3.20 -6.85
C THR A 24 11.22 2.43 -7.54
N THR A 25 10.41 1.71 -6.75
CA THR A 25 9.28 0.91 -7.24
C THR A 25 8.03 1.19 -6.41
N GLY A 26 6.96 1.65 -7.05
CA GLY A 26 5.66 1.91 -6.44
C GLY A 26 4.60 0.93 -6.94
N ILE A 27 3.67 0.55 -6.04
CA ILE A 27 2.52 -0.29 -6.38
C ILE A 27 1.27 0.58 -6.33
N ASP A 28 0.59 0.73 -7.45
CA ASP A 28 -0.73 1.34 -7.49
C ASP A 28 -1.77 0.39 -6.90
N ALA A 29 -2.44 0.83 -5.84
CA ALA A 29 -3.35 0.00 -5.06
C ALA A 29 -4.81 0.12 -5.55
N GLY A 30 -5.04 -0.06 -6.85
CA GLY A 30 -6.38 -0.12 -7.43
C GLY A 30 -6.96 1.22 -7.85
N SER A 31 -6.13 2.14 -8.33
CA SER A 31 -6.63 3.40 -8.91
C SER A 31 -7.41 3.16 -10.21
N SER A 32 -7.07 2.11 -10.97
CA SER A 32 -7.78 1.69 -12.17
C SER A 32 -8.58 0.40 -11.96
N GLY A 33 -9.58 0.19 -12.80
CA GLY A 33 -10.26 -1.09 -13.02
C GLY A 33 -10.07 -1.53 -14.48
N PHE A 34 -10.73 -2.63 -14.88
CA PHE A 34 -10.53 -3.25 -16.21
C PHE A 34 -10.89 -2.33 -17.39
N LEU A 35 -11.72 -1.30 -17.19
CA LEU A 35 -12.12 -0.40 -18.28
C LEU A 35 -11.10 0.71 -18.58
N ASN A 36 -10.21 1.03 -17.64
CA ASN A 36 -9.30 2.17 -17.78
C ASN A 36 -7.84 1.86 -17.44
N TYR A 37 -7.51 0.57 -17.23
CA TYR A 37 -6.14 0.15 -16.95
C TYR A 37 -5.20 0.41 -18.13
N ASP A 38 -5.65 0.15 -19.37
CA ASP A 38 -4.81 0.36 -20.56
C ASP A 38 -4.31 1.80 -20.66
N ALA A 39 -5.17 2.79 -20.35
CA ALA A 39 -4.74 4.18 -20.33
C ALA A 39 -3.69 4.46 -19.25
N MET A 40 -3.80 3.82 -18.09
CA MET A 40 -2.80 3.94 -17.02
C MET A 40 -1.48 3.29 -17.43
N ARG A 41 -1.53 2.07 -18.00
CA ARG A 41 -0.36 1.33 -18.48
C ARG A 41 0.39 2.06 -19.60
N ASP A 42 -0.35 2.55 -20.60
CA ASP A 42 0.25 3.02 -21.86
C ASP A 42 0.65 4.50 -21.82
N TYR A 43 -0.02 5.32 -21.00
CA TYR A 43 0.20 6.77 -21.02
C TYR A 43 0.67 7.34 -19.67
N VAL A 44 0.30 6.71 -18.54
CA VAL A 44 0.66 7.25 -17.24
C VAL A 44 1.95 6.61 -16.71
N PHE A 45 2.04 5.30 -16.68
CA PHE A 45 3.21 4.61 -16.15
C PHE A 45 4.52 4.98 -16.89
N PRO A 46 4.55 5.05 -18.24
CA PRO A 46 5.77 5.40 -18.96
C PRO A 46 6.26 6.84 -18.73
N ALA A 47 5.39 7.73 -18.23
CA ALA A 47 5.75 9.11 -17.93
C ALA A 47 6.55 9.26 -16.62
N HIS A 48 6.80 8.15 -15.88
CA HIS A 48 7.49 8.16 -14.60
C HIS A 48 8.83 7.42 -14.67
N GLN A 49 9.83 7.95 -13.97
CA GLN A 49 11.09 7.24 -13.72
C GLN A 49 10.91 6.15 -12.66
N THR A 50 10.03 6.35 -11.69
CA THR A 50 9.63 5.32 -10.71
C THR A 50 9.05 4.11 -11.44
N ARG A 51 9.53 2.90 -11.14
CA ARG A 51 8.91 1.67 -11.65
C ARG A 51 7.53 1.53 -11.03
N LEU A 52 6.47 1.44 -11.87
CA LEU A 52 5.10 1.31 -11.41
C LEU A 52 4.52 -0.04 -11.81
N LEU A 53 3.94 -0.71 -10.83
CA LEU A 53 3.12 -1.90 -10.97
C LEU A 53 1.76 -1.62 -10.36
N ALA A 54 0.77 -2.49 -10.58
CA ALA A 54 -0.57 -2.24 -10.04
C ALA A 54 -1.28 -3.48 -9.54
N LEU A 55 -2.27 -3.23 -8.69
CA LEU A 55 -3.38 -4.10 -8.41
C LEU A 55 -4.61 -3.54 -9.10
N LEU A 56 -5.41 -4.38 -9.74
CA LEU A 56 -6.60 -3.95 -10.44
C LEU A 56 -7.79 -3.88 -9.47
N HIS A 57 -8.46 -2.75 -9.39
CA HIS A 57 -9.67 -2.65 -8.58
C HIS A 57 -10.77 -3.54 -9.16
N ILE A 58 -11.51 -4.24 -8.28
CA ILE A 58 -12.62 -5.11 -8.70
C ILE A 58 -13.77 -4.36 -9.40
N GLY A 59 -13.96 -3.08 -9.09
CA GLY A 59 -14.89 -2.20 -9.80
C GLY A 59 -14.27 -1.65 -11.08
N ALA A 60 -15.01 -1.67 -12.15
CA ALA A 60 -14.61 -1.46 -13.54
C ALA A 60 -13.71 -0.26 -13.84
N VAL A 61 -13.84 0.83 -13.09
CA VAL A 61 -13.09 2.09 -13.30
C VAL A 61 -12.23 2.50 -12.11
N GLY A 62 -12.06 1.62 -11.13
CA GLY A 62 -11.27 1.90 -9.93
C GLY A 62 -11.72 3.14 -9.18
N LEU A 63 -10.77 3.93 -8.71
CA LEU A 63 -11.05 5.15 -7.94
C LEU A 63 -11.59 6.31 -8.77
N ALA A 64 -11.66 6.23 -10.09
CA ALA A 64 -12.26 7.26 -10.92
C ALA A 64 -13.74 7.47 -10.56
N ALA A 65 -14.44 6.44 -10.08
CA ALA A 65 -15.82 6.49 -9.62
C ALA A 65 -15.99 6.98 -8.17
N ASN A 66 -14.91 7.13 -7.41
CA ASN A 66 -14.95 7.24 -5.95
C ASN A 66 -15.79 8.42 -5.42
N ARG A 67 -15.77 9.55 -6.10
CA ARG A 67 -16.52 10.77 -5.68
C ARG A 67 -17.93 10.87 -6.24
N ILE A 68 -18.21 10.21 -7.35
CA ILE A 68 -19.46 10.37 -8.12
C ILE A 68 -20.44 9.25 -7.78
N LEU A 69 -19.96 8.02 -7.62
CA LEU A 69 -20.79 6.83 -7.39
C LEU A 69 -20.74 6.33 -5.93
N GLY A 70 -20.47 7.22 -4.97
CA GLY A 70 -20.49 6.89 -3.55
C GLY A 70 -19.46 5.82 -3.16
N GLY A 71 -18.25 5.85 -3.77
CA GLY A 71 -17.16 4.95 -3.41
C GLY A 71 -16.93 3.76 -4.33
N GLY A 72 -17.72 3.60 -5.37
CA GLY A 72 -17.44 2.66 -6.46
C GLY A 72 -18.09 1.28 -6.34
N LEU A 73 -18.42 0.76 -5.13
CA LEU A 73 -19.05 -0.56 -4.95
C LEU A 73 -20.46 -0.48 -4.35
N HIS A 74 -21.09 0.69 -4.40
CA HIS A 74 -22.51 0.82 -4.06
C HIS A 74 -23.38 0.24 -5.17
N ASP A 75 -22.96 0.32 -6.42
CA ASP A 75 -23.59 -0.35 -7.56
C ASP A 75 -22.77 -1.57 -7.98
N MET A 76 -23.26 -2.75 -7.66
CA MET A 76 -22.58 -4.01 -7.95
C MET A 76 -22.50 -4.36 -9.44
N ARG A 77 -23.25 -3.65 -10.30
CA ARG A 77 -23.21 -3.87 -11.77
C ARG A 77 -21.89 -3.46 -12.40
N ILE A 78 -21.06 -2.69 -11.68
CA ILE A 78 -19.71 -2.32 -12.14
C ILE A 78 -18.67 -3.41 -11.90
N ILE A 79 -19.02 -4.52 -11.28
CA ILE A 79 -18.12 -5.66 -11.08
C ILE A 79 -18.31 -6.67 -12.21
N ASP A 80 -17.21 -6.98 -12.88
CA ASP A 80 -17.12 -8.07 -13.83
C ASP A 80 -15.89 -8.92 -13.48
N VAL A 81 -16.16 -10.09 -12.90
CA VAL A 81 -15.13 -11.02 -12.40
C VAL A 81 -14.26 -11.55 -13.52
N ASP A 82 -14.89 -11.92 -14.63
CA ASP A 82 -14.19 -12.55 -15.76
C ASP A 82 -13.31 -11.53 -16.47
N ARG A 83 -13.81 -10.35 -16.79
CA ARG A 83 -13.02 -9.29 -17.41
C ARG A 83 -11.89 -8.81 -16.50
N THR A 84 -12.13 -8.71 -15.18
CA THR A 84 -11.07 -8.37 -14.21
C THR A 84 -9.96 -9.41 -14.24
N ALA A 85 -10.31 -10.70 -14.23
CA ALA A 85 -9.33 -11.78 -14.25
C ALA A 85 -8.58 -11.87 -15.58
N GLU A 86 -9.26 -11.68 -16.72
CA GLU A 86 -8.66 -11.63 -18.06
C GLU A 86 -7.67 -10.48 -18.18
N THR A 87 -8.07 -9.26 -17.78
CA THR A 87 -7.19 -8.10 -17.81
C THR A 87 -5.89 -8.34 -17.00
N ILE A 88 -5.98 -8.99 -15.83
CA ILE A 88 -4.79 -9.33 -15.05
C ILE A 88 -3.92 -10.35 -15.78
N LYS A 89 -4.50 -11.39 -16.36
CA LYS A 89 -3.76 -12.43 -17.11
C LYS A 89 -3.05 -11.87 -18.34
N GLU A 90 -3.69 -10.99 -19.07
CA GLU A 90 -3.14 -10.36 -20.28
C GLU A 90 -2.02 -9.36 -19.95
N ASN A 91 -1.96 -8.86 -18.71
CA ASN A 91 -1.00 -7.86 -18.26
C ASN A 91 -0.07 -8.40 -17.14
N GLN A 92 0.29 -9.68 -17.20
CA GLN A 92 1.26 -10.27 -16.26
C GLN A 92 2.61 -9.54 -16.33
N GLY A 93 3.16 -9.23 -15.14
CA GLY A 93 4.37 -8.39 -15.01
C GLY A 93 4.08 -6.91 -14.72
N GLY A 94 2.86 -6.42 -15.06
CA GLY A 94 2.37 -5.09 -14.69
C GLY A 94 1.27 -5.14 -13.63
N LEU A 95 0.35 -6.11 -13.76
CA LEU A 95 -0.73 -6.37 -12.79
C LEU A 95 -0.39 -7.57 -11.90
N LEU A 96 -0.50 -7.36 -10.59
CA LEU A 96 -0.11 -8.32 -9.55
C LEU A 96 -1.30 -9.08 -8.97
N GLY A 97 -2.51 -8.57 -9.15
CA GLY A 97 -3.73 -9.16 -8.60
C GLY A 97 -4.87 -8.15 -8.46
N VAL A 98 -5.78 -8.45 -7.56
CA VAL A 98 -7.03 -7.71 -7.35
C VAL A 98 -6.94 -6.83 -6.10
N LYS A 99 -7.50 -5.62 -6.18
CA LYS A 99 -7.76 -4.74 -5.03
C LYS A 99 -9.26 -4.62 -4.78
N VAL A 100 -9.68 -4.71 -3.52
CA VAL A 100 -11.03 -4.34 -3.09
C VAL A 100 -10.98 -3.39 -1.90
N ARG A 101 -11.84 -2.37 -1.89
CA ARG A 101 -11.99 -1.44 -0.76
C ARG A 101 -13.19 -1.83 0.09
N MET A 102 -12.92 -2.45 1.24
CA MET A 102 -13.91 -2.77 2.26
C MET A 102 -13.99 -1.64 3.28
N HIS A 103 -14.38 -0.45 2.82
CA HIS A 103 -14.59 0.74 3.64
C HIS A 103 -16.05 1.20 3.48
N MET A 104 -16.67 1.66 4.56
CA MET A 104 -18.09 2.07 4.56
C MET A 104 -18.44 3.16 3.54
N ASP A 105 -17.44 3.99 3.13
CA ASP A 105 -17.64 4.98 2.06
C ASP A 105 -17.49 4.40 0.65
N ALA A 106 -17.00 3.17 0.52
CA ALA A 106 -16.69 2.53 -0.76
C ALA A 106 -17.67 1.45 -1.15
N VAL A 107 -18.27 0.78 -0.16
CA VAL A 107 -19.18 -0.33 -0.38
C VAL A 107 -20.35 -0.26 0.62
N ALA A 108 -21.57 -0.40 0.14
CA ALA A 108 -22.74 -0.48 1.01
C ALA A 108 -22.68 -1.75 1.86
N TYR A 109 -23.12 -1.66 3.12
CA TYR A 109 -23.13 -2.76 4.08
C TYR A 109 -23.70 -4.09 3.51
N TRP A 110 -24.83 -4.01 2.82
CA TRP A 110 -25.49 -5.19 2.22
C TRP A 110 -24.75 -5.75 0.99
N ASN A 111 -23.89 -4.96 0.33
CA ASN A 111 -23.08 -5.38 -0.80
C ASN A 111 -21.73 -5.98 -0.37
N ALA A 112 -21.26 -5.65 0.82
CA ALA A 112 -19.91 -5.97 1.27
C ALA A 112 -19.57 -7.47 1.23
N PRO A 113 -20.43 -8.40 1.71
CA PRO A 113 -20.13 -9.84 1.62
C PRO A 113 -20.04 -10.33 0.17
N ILE A 114 -20.88 -9.78 -0.71
CA ILE A 114 -20.88 -10.15 -2.15
C ILE A 114 -19.64 -9.59 -2.83
N ALA A 115 -19.26 -8.33 -2.55
CA ALA A 115 -18.07 -7.71 -3.10
C ALA A 115 -16.79 -8.49 -2.71
N MET A 116 -16.68 -8.95 -1.46
CA MET A 116 -15.58 -9.79 -1.01
C MET A 116 -15.52 -11.12 -1.76
N LYS A 117 -16.66 -11.81 -1.90
CA LYS A 117 -16.73 -13.07 -2.65
C LYS A 117 -16.29 -12.89 -4.11
N LEU A 118 -16.81 -11.85 -4.79
CA LEU A 118 -16.47 -11.59 -6.19
C LEU A 118 -15.00 -11.18 -6.37
N ALA A 119 -14.45 -10.38 -5.43
CA ALA A 119 -13.03 -10.04 -5.46
C ALA A 119 -12.14 -11.28 -5.26
N ARG A 120 -12.49 -12.19 -4.35
CA ARG A 120 -11.81 -13.47 -4.16
C ARG A 120 -11.87 -14.32 -5.43
N GLU A 121 -13.05 -14.44 -6.04
CA GLU A 121 -13.23 -15.20 -7.27
C GLU A 121 -12.38 -14.64 -8.42
N ALA A 122 -12.33 -13.33 -8.60
CA ALA A 122 -11.49 -12.69 -9.61
C ALA A 122 -9.99 -12.94 -9.36
N ALA A 123 -9.53 -12.89 -8.11
CA ALA A 123 -8.15 -13.19 -7.76
C ALA A 123 -7.82 -14.67 -8.00
N ASP A 124 -8.71 -15.59 -7.65
CA ASP A 124 -8.53 -17.02 -7.92
C ASP A 124 -8.48 -17.31 -9.43
N LYS A 125 -9.38 -16.73 -10.21
CA LYS A 125 -9.40 -16.89 -11.67
C LYS A 125 -8.17 -16.30 -12.35
N SER A 126 -7.65 -15.18 -11.85
CA SER A 126 -6.46 -14.54 -12.41
C SER A 126 -5.15 -15.20 -11.99
N GLY A 127 -5.13 -15.96 -10.90
CA GLY A 127 -3.91 -16.44 -10.24
C GLY A 127 -3.10 -15.36 -9.52
N GLY A 128 -3.65 -14.13 -9.43
CA GLY A 128 -3.06 -13.01 -8.72
C GLY A 128 -3.39 -13.01 -7.22
N LEU A 129 -2.71 -12.15 -6.46
CA LEU A 129 -3.04 -11.94 -5.05
C LEU A 129 -4.31 -11.09 -4.87
N LEU A 130 -4.91 -11.15 -3.68
CA LEU A 130 -5.98 -10.26 -3.27
C LEU A 130 -5.46 -9.29 -2.20
N MET A 131 -5.60 -7.98 -2.44
CA MET A 131 -5.37 -6.96 -1.42
C MET A 131 -6.70 -6.35 -0.98
N VAL A 132 -6.96 -6.39 0.31
CA VAL A 132 -8.18 -5.83 0.91
C VAL A 132 -7.87 -4.66 1.81
N HIS A 133 -8.52 -3.52 1.58
CA HIS A 133 -8.55 -2.39 2.50
C HIS A 133 -9.49 -2.72 3.65
N VAL A 134 -8.99 -2.84 4.87
CA VAL A 134 -9.79 -3.28 6.03
C VAL A 134 -10.12 -2.17 7.03
N SER A 135 -9.60 -0.96 6.85
CA SER A 135 -9.90 0.17 7.72
C SER A 135 -11.33 0.66 7.52
N GLY A 136 -12.12 0.73 8.59
CA GLY A 136 -13.52 1.15 8.53
C GLY A 136 -14.43 0.18 7.75
N THR A 137 -14.13 -1.12 7.79
CA THR A 137 -14.93 -2.14 7.10
C THR A 137 -16.38 -2.17 7.63
N PRO A 138 -17.38 -2.27 6.73
CA PRO A 138 -18.79 -2.34 7.13
C PRO A 138 -19.22 -3.73 7.64
N ILE A 139 -18.38 -4.75 7.51
CA ILE A 139 -18.62 -6.11 8.00
C ILE A 139 -17.53 -6.52 8.99
N PRO A 140 -17.78 -7.50 9.89
CA PRO A 140 -16.78 -7.94 10.84
C PRO A 140 -15.46 -8.34 10.20
N LEU A 141 -14.35 -7.89 10.77
CA LEU A 141 -13.01 -8.21 10.27
C LEU A 141 -12.75 -9.72 10.06
N PRO A 142 -13.20 -10.63 10.97
CA PRO A 142 -13.07 -12.07 10.74
C PRO A 142 -13.68 -12.54 9.41
N GLN A 143 -14.85 -12.03 9.04
CA GLN A 143 -15.48 -12.37 7.76
C GLN A 143 -14.65 -11.92 6.56
N VAL A 144 -13.95 -10.78 6.66
CA VAL A 144 -13.03 -10.33 5.62
C VAL A 144 -11.81 -11.27 5.55
N LEU A 145 -11.22 -11.61 6.71
CA LEU A 145 -10.03 -12.45 6.79
C LEU A 145 -10.28 -13.90 6.31
N ASP A 146 -11.50 -14.41 6.41
CA ASP A 146 -11.87 -15.74 5.91
C ASP A 146 -11.74 -15.85 4.38
N HIS A 147 -11.83 -14.73 3.66
CA HIS A 147 -11.61 -14.71 2.21
C HIS A 147 -10.13 -14.63 1.81
N LEU A 148 -9.20 -14.39 2.76
CA LEU A 148 -7.79 -14.21 2.47
C LEU A 148 -7.02 -15.52 2.59
N LYS A 149 -6.15 -15.77 1.61
CA LYS A 149 -5.25 -16.92 1.49
C LYS A 149 -3.80 -16.52 1.74
N SER A 150 -2.90 -17.48 1.81
CA SER A 150 -1.46 -17.24 1.90
C SER A 150 -0.97 -16.32 0.78
N GLY A 151 -0.28 -15.24 1.15
CA GLY A 151 0.24 -14.22 0.24
C GLY A 151 -0.74 -13.10 -0.09
N ASP A 152 -2.02 -13.19 0.31
CA ASP A 152 -2.96 -12.08 0.22
C ASP A 152 -2.65 -11.00 1.27
N ILE A 153 -3.08 -9.77 1.01
CA ILE A 153 -2.70 -8.61 1.81
C ILE A 153 -3.93 -7.99 2.49
N SER A 154 -3.91 -7.93 3.81
CA SER A 154 -4.78 -7.09 4.63
C SER A 154 -4.08 -5.75 4.83
N THR A 155 -4.42 -4.73 4.01
CA THR A 155 -3.81 -3.40 4.13
C THR A 155 -4.62 -2.49 5.03
N HIS A 156 -3.96 -1.54 5.70
CA HIS A 156 -4.49 -0.73 6.80
C HIS A 156 -4.85 -1.59 8.03
N ALA A 157 -4.10 -2.68 8.24
CA ALA A 157 -4.39 -3.62 9.32
C ALA A 157 -4.33 -2.97 10.71
N PHE A 158 -3.43 -2.01 10.90
CA PHE A 158 -3.16 -1.34 12.17
C PHE A 158 -4.00 -0.07 12.38
N ASN A 159 -5.24 -0.08 11.91
CA ASN A 159 -6.17 1.04 12.06
C ASN A 159 -6.85 1.06 13.44
N GLY A 160 -7.36 2.24 13.83
CA GLY A 160 -8.06 2.46 15.09
C GLY A 160 -9.60 2.45 14.97
N TYR A 161 -10.18 1.92 13.89
CA TYR A 161 -11.63 1.76 13.77
C TYR A 161 -12.15 0.58 14.61
N THR A 162 -13.48 0.47 14.76
CA THR A 162 -14.13 -0.57 15.57
C THR A 162 -13.75 -1.99 15.15
N GLU A 163 -13.65 -2.23 13.84
CA GLU A 163 -13.18 -3.50 13.27
C GLU A 163 -11.65 -3.49 13.09
N SER A 164 -10.94 -3.38 14.21
CA SER A 164 -9.48 -3.44 14.30
C SER A 164 -8.96 -4.86 14.47
N ILE A 165 -7.65 -5.05 14.32
CA ILE A 165 -6.94 -6.29 14.66
C ILE A 165 -6.96 -6.61 16.16
N LEU A 166 -7.28 -5.62 17.01
CA LEU A 166 -7.43 -5.80 18.45
C LEU A 166 -8.91 -6.01 18.81
N ASP A 167 -9.16 -6.81 19.83
CA ASP A 167 -10.45 -6.92 20.49
C ASP A 167 -10.67 -5.77 21.49
N ASN A 168 -11.86 -5.73 22.10
CA ASN A 168 -12.20 -4.69 23.08
C ASN A 168 -11.35 -4.73 24.37
N SER A 169 -10.58 -5.79 24.60
CA SER A 169 -9.62 -5.89 25.72
C SER A 169 -8.22 -5.46 25.33
N GLY A 170 -7.99 -5.01 24.09
CA GLY A 170 -6.69 -4.64 23.53
C GLY A 170 -5.81 -5.83 23.15
N LYS A 171 -6.37 -7.04 23.09
CA LYS A 171 -5.65 -8.23 22.64
C LYS A 171 -5.79 -8.42 21.12
N VAL A 172 -4.72 -8.91 20.50
CA VAL A 172 -4.79 -9.34 19.09
C VAL A 172 -5.81 -10.45 18.96
N ARG A 173 -6.82 -10.24 18.11
CA ARG A 173 -7.91 -11.20 17.87
C ARG A 173 -7.35 -12.54 17.42
N LYS A 174 -8.00 -13.62 17.85
CA LYS A 174 -7.64 -14.99 17.49
C LYS A 174 -7.68 -15.17 15.97
N GLU A 175 -8.69 -14.68 15.30
CA GLU A 175 -8.90 -14.77 13.86
C GLU A 175 -7.80 -14.05 13.07
N VAL A 176 -7.24 -12.98 13.63
CA VAL A 176 -6.09 -12.27 13.06
C VAL A 176 -4.83 -13.13 13.15
N ARG A 177 -4.57 -13.77 14.30
CA ARG A 177 -3.45 -14.71 14.44
C ARG A 177 -3.58 -15.90 13.50
N GLU A 178 -4.76 -16.49 13.41
CA GLU A 178 -5.04 -17.58 12.48
C GLU A 178 -4.85 -17.15 11.01
N ALA A 179 -5.19 -15.91 10.65
CA ALA A 179 -4.90 -15.37 9.32
C ALA A 179 -3.40 -15.22 9.06
N VAL A 180 -2.64 -14.69 10.03
CA VAL A 180 -1.18 -14.59 9.95
C VAL A 180 -0.53 -15.98 9.84
N ASP A 181 -0.99 -16.96 10.62
CA ASP A 181 -0.49 -18.34 10.57
C ASP A 181 -0.78 -19.01 9.21
N ARG A 182 -1.87 -18.63 8.53
CA ARG A 182 -2.15 -19.04 7.15
C ARG A 182 -1.28 -18.33 6.10
N GLY A 183 -0.52 -17.32 6.49
CA GLY A 183 0.34 -16.54 5.61
C GLY A 183 -0.31 -15.29 4.99
N VAL A 184 -1.39 -14.77 5.59
CA VAL A 184 -1.94 -13.46 5.23
C VAL A 184 -0.99 -12.36 5.70
N ILE A 185 -0.73 -11.39 4.84
CA ILE A 185 0.22 -10.29 5.07
C ILE A 185 -0.50 -9.13 5.74
N MET A 186 0.02 -8.67 6.86
CA MET A 186 -0.48 -7.50 7.59
C MET A 186 0.31 -6.25 7.21
N ASP A 187 -0.28 -5.44 6.33
CA ASP A 187 0.33 -4.23 5.79
C ASP A 187 -0.14 -2.97 6.53
N VAL A 188 0.77 -2.03 6.73
CA VAL A 188 0.47 -0.76 7.42
C VAL A 188 -0.48 0.10 6.61
N GLY A 189 -0.19 0.36 5.33
CA GLY A 189 -1.01 1.23 4.49
C GLY A 189 -1.36 2.55 5.19
N HIS A 190 -0.36 3.34 5.59
CA HIS A 190 -0.52 4.42 6.58
C HIS A 190 -1.56 5.49 6.20
N ALA A 191 -1.53 6.00 4.98
CA ALA A 191 -2.45 6.99 4.39
C ALA A 191 -2.69 8.29 5.21
N GLY A 192 -2.00 8.47 6.33
CA GLY A 192 -2.26 9.54 7.29
C GLY A 192 -3.52 9.36 8.15
N VAL A 193 -4.41 8.44 7.78
CA VAL A 193 -5.74 8.24 8.40
C VAL A 193 -6.08 6.78 8.68
N HIS A 194 -5.17 5.85 8.43
CA HIS A 194 -5.44 4.40 8.57
C HIS A 194 -4.44 3.68 9.47
N CYS A 195 -3.66 4.42 10.28
CA CYS A 195 -2.72 3.83 11.24
C CYS A 195 -2.91 4.50 12.59
N ASP A 196 -3.18 3.70 13.61
CA ASP A 196 -3.31 4.11 15.01
C ASP A 196 -2.10 3.59 15.79
N VAL A 197 -1.41 4.51 16.46
CA VAL A 197 -0.16 4.23 17.19
C VAL A 197 -0.38 3.29 18.37
N GLU A 198 -1.50 3.42 19.07
CA GLU A 198 -1.80 2.56 20.22
C GLU A 198 -2.13 1.12 19.76
N VAL A 199 -2.78 0.97 18.60
CA VAL A 199 -2.98 -0.35 17.98
C VAL A 199 -1.63 -0.96 17.57
N VAL A 200 -0.74 -0.19 16.94
CA VAL A 200 0.62 -0.66 16.58
C VAL A 200 1.39 -1.11 17.82
N LYS A 201 1.47 -0.28 18.85
CA LYS A 201 2.19 -0.60 20.09
C LYS A 201 1.63 -1.85 20.77
N SER A 202 0.29 -1.91 20.91
CA SER A 202 -0.36 -3.06 21.53
C SER A 202 -0.12 -4.36 20.77
N ALA A 203 -0.20 -4.33 19.44
CA ALA A 203 0.09 -5.48 18.59
C ALA A 203 1.55 -5.93 18.70
N MET A 204 2.50 -4.99 18.60
CA MET A 204 3.94 -5.27 18.72
C MET A 204 4.31 -5.85 20.09
N ASN A 205 3.75 -5.34 21.18
CA ASN A 205 3.95 -5.87 22.53
C ASN A 205 3.42 -7.31 22.69
N GLN A 206 2.54 -7.76 21.80
CA GLN A 206 2.02 -9.12 21.74
C GLN A 206 2.71 -9.98 20.67
N GLY A 207 3.86 -9.52 20.14
CA GLY A 207 4.66 -10.22 19.14
C GLY A 207 4.13 -10.12 17.71
N MET A 208 3.16 -9.24 17.45
CA MET A 208 2.63 -9.02 16.12
C MET A 208 3.19 -7.72 15.54
N VAL A 209 4.24 -7.84 14.74
CA VAL A 209 4.84 -6.71 14.01
C VAL A 209 4.26 -6.62 12.60
N PRO A 210 4.23 -5.43 11.97
CA PRO A 210 3.83 -5.30 10.57
C PRO A 210 4.72 -6.15 9.64
N ASP A 211 4.11 -6.88 8.71
CA ASP A 211 4.84 -7.55 7.63
C ASP A 211 5.45 -6.55 6.66
N THR A 212 4.67 -5.55 6.26
CA THR A 212 5.09 -4.50 5.34
C THR A 212 4.72 -3.13 5.86
N ILE A 213 5.61 -2.15 5.62
CA ILE A 213 5.38 -0.73 5.89
C ILE A 213 5.18 -0.04 4.55
N SER A 214 4.00 0.50 4.33
CA SER A 214 3.62 1.19 3.10
C SER A 214 2.92 2.53 3.38
N THR A 215 3.09 3.48 2.46
CA THR A 215 2.63 4.86 2.65
C THR A 215 1.15 5.04 2.35
N ASP A 216 0.64 4.28 1.39
CA ASP A 216 -0.60 4.60 0.69
C ASP A 216 -0.65 6.07 0.25
N ILE A 217 0.45 6.51 -0.41
CA ILE A 217 0.59 7.90 -0.86
C ILE A 217 -0.52 8.25 -1.85
N HIS A 218 -1.20 9.34 -1.59
CA HIS A 218 -2.27 9.88 -2.42
C HIS A 218 -2.41 11.39 -2.17
N LEU A 219 -3.20 12.07 -2.99
CA LEU A 219 -3.51 13.48 -2.77
C LEU A 219 -4.43 13.61 -1.53
N ALA A 220 -3.84 14.01 -0.41
CA ALA A 220 -4.55 14.17 0.84
C ALA A 220 -5.57 15.33 0.78
N PRO A 221 -6.70 15.22 1.46
CA PRO A 221 -7.60 16.35 1.68
C PRO A 221 -6.89 17.51 2.42
N PRO A 222 -7.34 18.75 2.24
CA PRO A 222 -6.78 19.89 2.98
C PRO A 222 -6.71 19.66 4.50
N GLY A 223 -5.58 20.01 5.11
CA GLY A 223 -5.34 19.85 6.55
C GLY A 223 -4.90 18.45 6.99
N ARG A 224 -4.69 17.52 6.05
CA ARG A 224 -4.14 16.18 6.33
C ARG A 224 -2.85 15.98 5.56
N SER A 225 -1.90 15.24 6.14
CA SER A 225 -0.61 14.90 5.51
C SER A 225 -0.49 13.40 5.37
N VAL A 226 -0.06 12.95 4.19
CA VAL A 226 0.39 11.58 3.98
C VAL A 226 1.91 11.57 4.07
N TYR A 227 2.45 10.73 4.92
CA TYR A 227 3.89 10.62 5.11
C TYR A 227 4.57 9.95 3.92
N LEU A 228 5.77 10.42 3.60
CA LEU A 228 6.67 9.76 2.66
C LEU A 228 7.32 8.53 3.30
N MET A 229 7.96 7.68 2.50
CA MET A 229 8.49 6.41 2.99
C MET A 229 9.58 6.58 4.05
N ASN A 230 10.50 7.53 3.87
CA ASN A 230 11.55 7.83 4.85
C ASN A 230 10.99 8.27 6.21
N ASP A 231 9.90 9.05 6.23
CA ASP A 231 9.21 9.41 7.46
C ASP A 231 8.54 8.19 8.13
N LEU A 232 7.94 7.28 7.35
CA LEU A 232 7.33 6.08 7.92
C LEU A 232 8.37 5.12 8.49
N VAL A 233 9.48 4.89 7.78
CA VAL A 233 10.59 4.08 8.31
C VAL A 233 11.09 4.68 9.62
N SER A 234 11.27 6.01 9.68
CA SER A 234 11.70 6.71 10.89
C SER A 234 10.68 6.61 12.03
N LYS A 235 9.38 6.77 11.70
CA LYS A 235 8.27 6.64 12.65
C LYS A 235 8.18 5.24 13.26
N PHE A 236 8.26 4.19 12.44
CA PHE A 236 8.21 2.82 12.93
C PHE A 236 9.46 2.42 13.70
N HIS A 237 10.63 3.00 13.36
CA HIS A 237 11.83 2.89 14.18
C HIS A 237 11.63 3.56 15.56
N ALA A 238 11.04 4.73 15.60
CA ALA A 238 10.71 5.42 16.85
C ALA A 238 9.66 4.67 17.70
N LEU A 239 8.79 3.87 17.07
CA LEU A 239 7.83 2.98 17.75
C LEU A 239 8.47 1.70 18.32
N GLY A 240 9.77 1.46 18.07
CA GLY A 240 10.51 0.35 18.69
C GLY A 240 10.91 -0.77 17.72
N MET A 241 10.60 -0.70 16.43
CA MET A 241 11.19 -1.62 15.46
C MET A 241 12.67 -1.29 15.28
N SER A 242 13.51 -2.32 15.11
CA SER A 242 14.91 -2.07 14.76
C SER A 242 15.01 -1.40 13.38
N LEU A 243 16.04 -0.57 13.16
CA LEU A 243 16.24 0.05 11.85
C LEU A 243 16.37 -0.98 10.71
N PRO A 244 17.13 -2.09 10.86
CA PRO A 244 17.14 -3.15 9.86
C PRO A 244 15.76 -3.76 9.58
N ASP A 245 14.92 -3.95 10.59
CA ASP A 245 13.58 -4.53 10.39
C ASP A 245 12.64 -3.56 9.69
N THR A 246 12.70 -2.25 10.00
CA THR A 246 11.90 -1.24 9.28
C THR A 246 12.30 -1.14 7.81
N ILE A 247 13.61 -1.18 7.52
CA ILE A 247 14.11 -1.22 6.14
C ILE A 247 13.65 -2.50 5.45
N ARG A 248 13.79 -3.66 6.10
CA ARG A 248 13.33 -4.94 5.55
C ARG A 248 11.84 -4.95 5.25
N ALA A 249 11.01 -4.42 6.14
CA ALA A 249 9.56 -4.31 5.96
C ALA A 249 9.15 -3.34 4.83
N SER A 250 10.08 -2.47 4.39
CA SER A 250 9.85 -1.49 3.31
C SER A 250 10.55 -1.87 1.98
N THR A 251 11.38 -2.92 1.96
CA THR A 251 12.18 -3.30 0.78
C THR A 251 12.05 -4.80 0.44
N TRP A 252 12.77 -5.64 1.16
CA TRP A 252 12.82 -7.08 0.90
C TRP A 252 11.48 -7.78 1.11
N ARG A 253 10.80 -7.48 2.22
CA ARG A 253 9.54 -8.13 2.53
C ARG A 253 8.44 -7.84 1.50
N PRO A 254 8.16 -6.59 1.08
CA PRO A 254 7.22 -6.35 -0.02
C PRO A 254 7.66 -7.01 -1.34
N ALA A 255 8.97 -7.05 -1.66
CA ALA A 255 9.44 -7.76 -2.85
C ALA A 255 9.11 -9.27 -2.79
N GLN A 256 9.28 -9.94 -1.63
CA GLN A 256 8.88 -11.32 -1.43
C GLN A 256 7.37 -11.53 -1.58
N VAL A 257 6.55 -10.68 -0.94
CA VAL A 257 5.08 -10.75 -0.99
C VAL A 257 4.59 -10.66 -2.43
N LEU A 258 5.21 -9.78 -3.22
CA LEU A 258 4.85 -9.54 -4.62
C LEU A 258 5.56 -10.46 -5.61
N ARG A 259 6.37 -11.43 -5.13
CA ARG A 259 7.17 -12.37 -5.93
C ARG A 259 8.16 -11.67 -6.87
N LEU A 260 8.75 -10.58 -6.40
CA LEU A 260 9.73 -9.76 -7.14
C LEU A 260 11.15 -9.85 -6.54
N GLN A 261 11.34 -10.70 -5.51
CA GLN A 261 12.57 -10.82 -4.72
C GLN A 261 13.79 -11.27 -5.53
N ASP A 262 13.59 -11.89 -6.68
CA ASP A 262 14.69 -12.33 -7.56
C ASP A 262 15.36 -11.16 -8.31
N ASN A 263 14.72 -9.99 -8.30
CA ASN A 263 15.21 -8.80 -8.98
C ASN A 263 15.21 -7.52 -8.14
N LEU A 264 14.36 -7.44 -7.10
CA LEU A 264 14.10 -6.23 -6.32
C LEU A 264 14.21 -6.48 -4.80
N GLY A 265 14.39 -5.38 -4.05
CA GLY A 265 14.32 -5.37 -2.59
C GLY A 265 15.63 -5.69 -1.87
N SER A 266 16.74 -5.91 -2.59
CA SER A 266 18.04 -6.26 -2.04
C SER A 266 19.18 -5.61 -2.83
N LEU A 267 20.35 -5.47 -2.18
CA LEU A 267 21.61 -4.98 -2.76
C LEU A 267 22.56 -6.11 -3.15
N VAL A 268 22.07 -7.33 -3.24
CA VAL A 268 22.89 -8.49 -3.66
C VAL A 268 23.30 -8.31 -5.13
N PRO A 269 24.55 -8.67 -5.52
CA PRO A 269 24.99 -8.61 -6.92
C PRO A 269 24.04 -9.37 -7.86
N GLY A 270 23.71 -8.77 -9.00
CA GLY A 270 22.77 -9.32 -9.97
C GLY A 270 21.35 -8.76 -9.89
N MET A 271 21.02 -8.02 -8.85
CA MET A 271 19.72 -7.32 -8.71
C MET A 271 19.62 -6.11 -9.65
N ALA A 272 18.45 -5.48 -9.70
CA ALA A 272 18.13 -4.36 -10.61
C ALA A 272 19.04 -3.11 -10.48
N GLY A 273 19.90 -3.04 -9.46
CA GLY A 273 20.76 -1.88 -9.20
C GLY A 273 19.99 -0.67 -8.66
N ASP A 274 18.95 -0.94 -7.89
CA ASP A 274 18.15 0.07 -7.20
C ASP A 274 18.69 0.24 -5.76
N ALA A 275 19.01 1.47 -5.36
CA ALA A 275 19.51 1.78 -4.02
C ALA A 275 19.05 3.16 -3.54
N ALA A 276 18.91 3.31 -2.24
CA ALA A 276 18.67 4.59 -1.60
C ALA A 276 19.72 4.82 -0.49
N VAL A 277 20.24 6.03 -0.42
CA VAL A 277 21.18 6.47 0.61
C VAL A 277 20.47 7.51 1.48
N PHE A 278 20.59 7.36 2.79
CA PHE A 278 19.99 8.26 3.76
C PHE A 278 21.04 8.72 4.77
N ASP A 279 20.95 9.98 5.17
CA ASP A 279 21.62 10.49 6.34
C ASP A 279 20.76 10.17 7.58
N LEU A 280 21.39 9.63 8.62
CA LEU A 280 20.76 9.44 9.92
C LEU A 280 20.87 10.76 10.71
N ARG A 281 19.84 11.57 10.60
CA ARG A 281 19.81 12.87 11.29
C ARG A 281 19.34 12.69 12.73
N GLU A 282 20.18 13.08 13.67
CA GLU A 282 19.83 13.17 15.09
C GLU A 282 19.06 14.46 15.39
N GLY A 283 18.07 14.37 16.29
CA GLY A 283 17.25 15.50 16.69
C GLY A 283 15.97 15.07 17.40
N ARG A 284 15.08 16.01 17.63
CA ARG A 284 13.71 15.72 18.10
C ARG A 284 12.75 15.80 16.93
N PHE A 285 12.12 14.67 16.58
CA PHE A 285 11.14 14.56 15.50
C PHE A 285 9.81 14.10 16.07
N VAL A 286 8.73 14.59 15.49
CA VAL A 286 7.36 14.24 15.91
C VAL A 286 6.55 13.86 14.69
N TRP A 287 5.94 12.68 14.74
CA TRP A 287 4.96 12.21 13.75
C TRP A 287 3.61 12.04 14.44
N HIS A 288 2.55 12.15 13.66
CA HIS A 288 1.17 11.99 14.14
C HIS A 288 0.54 10.73 13.58
N ASP A 289 -0.52 10.27 14.21
CA ASP A 289 -1.37 9.18 13.71
C ASP A 289 -2.78 9.67 13.34
N MET A 290 -3.68 8.71 13.01
CA MET A 290 -5.07 9.02 12.66
C MET A 290 -5.89 9.60 13.81
N ALA A 291 -5.53 9.31 15.06
CA ALA A 291 -6.20 9.76 16.27
C ALA A 291 -5.59 11.05 16.86
N GLY A 292 -4.48 11.54 16.27
CA GLY A 292 -3.76 12.72 16.74
C GLY A 292 -2.72 12.42 17.82
N HIS A 293 -2.41 11.15 18.09
CA HIS A 293 -1.32 10.80 18.99
C HIS A 293 0.03 11.15 18.38
N ASN A 294 0.95 11.58 19.25
CA ASN A 294 2.31 11.91 18.86
C ASN A 294 3.23 10.69 19.01
N VAL A 295 4.10 10.49 18.02
CA VAL A 295 5.26 9.62 18.09
C VAL A 295 6.50 10.47 18.09
N GLU A 296 7.24 10.48 19.19
CA GLU A 296 8.51 11.20 19.30
C GLU A 296 9.68 10.26 18.97
N GLY A 297 10.59 10.72 18.12
CA GLY A 297 11.82 10.01 17.77
C GLY A 297 13.04 10.90 17.87
N LYS A 298 14.20 10.27 18.03
CA LYS A 298 15.51 10.94 18.13
C LYS A 298 16.31 10.89 16.84
N VAL A 299 15.86 10.10 15.88
CA VAL A 299 16.53 9.88 14.60
C VAL A 299 15.51 9.93 13.47
N ARG A 300 15.87 10.57 12.37
CA ARG A 300 15.11 10.57 11.11
C ARG A 300 16.04 10.19 9.95
N LEU A 301 15.53 9.43 9.02
CA LEU A 301 16.19 9.14 7.76
C LEU A 301 15.93 10.29 6.78
N ASP A 302 16.95 11.11 6.53
CA ASP A 302 16.88 12.16 5.52
C ASP A 302 17.43 11.61 4.19
N PRO A 303 16.65 11.61 3.09
CA PRO A 303 17.12 11.09 1.81
C PRO A 303 18.29 11.92 1.27
N PHE A 304 19.36 11.25 0.86
CA PHE A 304 20.53 11.88 0.25
C PHE A 304 20.62 11.57 -1.24
N LEU A 305 20.38 10.32 -1.62
CA LEU A 305 20.54 9.85 -2.99
C LEU A 305 19.60 8.69 -3.29
N THR A 306 19.00 8.70 -4.48
CA THR A 306 18.22 7.55 -4.99
C THR A 306 18.80 7.12 -6.34
N VAL A 307 19.16 5.85 -6.43
CA VAL A 307 19.67 5.17 -7.62
C VAL A 307 18.64 4.18 -8.12
N LYS A 308 18.34 4.19 -9.41
CA LYS A 308 17.48 3.21 -10.06
C LYS A 308 18.16 2.67 -11.32
N GLY A 309 18.25 1.34 -11.43
CA GLY A 309 18.94 0.71 -12.56
C GLY A 309 20.39 1.15 -12.71
N GLY A 310 21.10 1.40 -11.62
CA GLY A 310 22.47 1.88 -11.60
C GLY A 310 22.64 3.37 -11.95
N ARG A 311 21.55 4.13 -12.11
CA ARG A 311 21.59 5.57 -12.43
C ARG A 311 21.05 6.40 -11.30
N ILE A 312 21.66 7.54 -10.99
CA ILE A 312 21.14 8.52 -10.05
C ILE A 312 19.87 9.13 -10.65
N VAL A 313 18.73 8.95 -9.99
CA VAL A 313 17.44 9.50 -10.40
C VAL A 313 16.97 10.63 -9.50
N TRP A 314 17.55 10.74 -8.30
CA TRP A 314 17.31 11.86 -7.39
C TRP A 314 18.52 12.05 -6.48
N GLN A 315 18.83 13.30 -6.15
CA GLN A 315 19.89 13.68 -5.20
C GLN A 315 19.46 14.96 -4.47
N GLU A 316 19.75 15.07 -3.18
CA GLU A 316 19.48 16.26 -2.38
C GLU A 316 20.15 17.50 -3.01
N GLY A 317 19.42 18.61 -3.11
CA GLY A 317 19.92 19.88 -3.67
C GLY A 317 20.09 19.91 -5.19
N ARG A 318 19.80 18.81 -5.90
CA ARG A 318 19.73 18.76 -7.37
C ARG A 318 18.47 18.04 -7.83
N LEU A 319 17.51 18.79 -8.38
CA LEU A 319 16.65 18.22 -9.40
C LEU A 319 17.59 17.78 -10.54
N SER A 320 17.74 16.49 -10.78
CA SER A 320 18.44 16.03 -11.97
C SER A 320 17.75 16.70 -13.16
N GLN A 321 18.46 17.61 -13.83
CA GLN A 321 18.00 18.11 -15.12
C GLN A 321 17.77 16.88 -15.98
N MET A 322 16.51 16.64 -16.34
CA MET A 322 16.16 15.62 -17.32
C MET A 322 16.94 15.99 -18.58
N GLY A 323 17.90 15.11 -18.92
CA GLY A 323 18.80 15.34 -20.02
C GLY A 323 18.06 15.69 -21.30
N GLU A 324 18.44 16.80 -21.87
CA GLU A 324 18.33 17.02 -23.29
C GLU A 324 19.05 15.88 -24.01
N CYS A 325 18.28 15.05 -24.70
CA CYS A 325 18.67 14.34 -25.91
C CYS A 325 17.40 13.96 -26.68
#